data_5897fbd5a65d0db0c6006fc8205d98a0
#
_entry.id   5897fbd5a65d0db0c6006fc8205d98a0
#
_cell.length_a   1.000
_cell.length_b   1.000
_cell.length_c   1.000
_cell.angle_alpha   90.00
_cell.angle_beta   90.00
_cell.angle_gamma   90.00
#
_symmetry.space_group_name_H-M   'P 1'
#
loop_
_entity.id
_entity.type
_entity.pdbx_description
1 polymer ?
#
loop_
_entity_poly.entity_id
_entity_poly.type
_entity_poly.pdbx_seq_one_letter_code
_entity_poly.pdbx_strand_id
1 'polypeptide(L)'
;MSHELRSPLNAILGFAQLMNSDSPPPTLAQTASIDQILKAGWYLLELINEILDLAQIESGKLALSREPTSLTDVLLECQAMIEPQGEKRGIKMTFPHSSTPYFVDADRTRLKQVLINLLSNAIKYNQPNGTVVVDCTMNTPERVRVSVTDSGAGLPSEMLQQLFQPFNRLGQERGTEEGTGIGLVMSKRLVEMMGGIIGVDSTVGLGSVFWFELNSASEPQLETDLTARMEIATEQAPGSAPLRTLLYVEDNPANLKLIEQLMARRPDIRLLSARDGNTGIQLARANQPELILMDINLPGISGIEALKILRDDPATAHIPVIALSANAMPRDIEKGLQAGFFRYLTKPIKIHEFMDTLEAALKFAEQETVQIK
;
A
#
# COMPACT_ATOMS: atom_id res chain seq x y z
N MET A 1 -18.95 3.16 -8.94
CA MET A 1 -19.15 2.43 -7.66
C MET A 1 -17.91 2.43 -6.75
N SER A 2 -16.70 2.08 -7.21
CA SER A 2 -15.50 2.07 -6.33
C SER A 2 -15.19 3.44 -5.71
N HIS A 3 -15.15 4.49 -6.50
CA HIS A 3 -14.90 5.87 -6.03
C HIS A 3 -16.00 6.39 -5.12
N GLU A 4 -17.25 6.07 -5.39
CA GLU A 4 -18.41 6.55 -4.62
C GLU A 4 -18.47 5.97 -3.22
N LEU A 5 -17.96 4.75 -3.00
CA LEU A 5 -17.85 4.14 -1.67
C LEU A 5 -16.60 4.61 -0.92
N ARG A 6 -15.46 4.81 -1.61
CA ARG A 6 -14.22 5.25 -0.96
C ARG A 6 -14.27 6.70 -0.49
N SER A 7 -14.87 7.60 -1.26
CA SER A 7 -14.89 9.03 -0.94
C SER A 7 -15.50 9.37 0.43
N PRO A 8 -16.72 8.90 0.77
CA PRO A 8 -17.28 9.15 2.11
C PRO A 8 -16.47 8.47 3.22
N LEU A 9 -15.92 7.28 2.96
CA LEU A 9 -15.11 6.56 3.94
C LEU A 9 -13.76 7.26 4.20
N ASN A 10 -13.12 7.78 3.17
CA ASN A 10 -11.90 8.59 3.30
C ASN A 10 -12.14 9.83 4.16
N ALA A 11 -13.31 10.47 3.99
CA ALA A 11 -13.70 11.61 4.82
C ALA A 11 -13.86 11.21 6.29
N ILE A 12 -14.57 10.09 6.57
CA ILE A 12 -14.76 9.59 7.94
C ILE A 12 -13.41 9.30 8.60
N LEU A 13 -12.53 8.57 7.91
CA LEU A 13 -11.19 8.23 8.41
C LEU A 13 -10.33 9.48 8.60
N GLY A 14 -10.35 10.41 7.66
CA GLY A 14 -9.57 11.64 7.72
C GLY A 14 -9.98 12.51 8.90
N PHE A 15 -11.28 12.74 9.08
CA PHE A 15 -11.78 13.55 10.23
C PHE A 15 -11.57 12.85 11.57
N ALA A 16 -11.69 11.52 11.65
CA ALA A 16 -11.37 10.78 12.87
C ALA A 16 -9.87 10.91 13.24
N GLN A 17 -8.96 10.83 12.26
CA GLN A 17 -7.53 11.07 12.49
C GLN A 17 -7.26 12.52 12.94
N LEU A 18 -7.94 13.51 12.34
CA LEU A 18 -7.83 14.92 12.76
C LEU A 18 -8.26 15.10 14.21
N MET A 19 -9.42 14.56 14.61
CA MET A 19 -9.90 14.62 15.99
C MET A 19 -8.92 13.98 16.98
N ASN A 20 -8.25 12.87 16.58
CA ASN A 20 -7.26 12.20 17.41
C ASN A 20 -5.98 13.04 17.62
N SER A 21 -5.66 13.91 16.67
CA SER A 21 -4.50 14.82 16.72
C SER A 21 -4.85 16.24 17.12
N ASP A 22 -6.04 16.49 17.71
CA ASP A 22 -6.52 17.83 18.02
C ASP A 22 -5.83 18.48 19.24
N SER A 23 -5.86 19.80 19.30
CA SER A 23 -5.35 20.57 20.43
C SER A 23 -6.43 21.55 20.94
N PRO A 24 -6.94 21.38 22.18
CA PRO A 24 -6.46 20.43 23.21
C PRO A 24 -6.73 18.96 22.84
N PRO A 25 -5.92 18.01 23.37
CA PRO A 25 -6.09 16.59 23.04
C PRO A 25 -7.45 16.05 23.49
N PRO A 26 -8.02 15.09 22.77
CA PRO A 26 -9.29 14.48 23.14
C PRO A 26 -9.21 13.80 24.52
N THR A 27 -10.32 13.76 25.22
CA THR A 27 -10.43 13.01 26.48
C THR A 27 -10.25 11.51 26.24
N LEU A 28 -9.91 10.74 27.28
CA LEU A 28 -9.74 9.28 27.19
C LEU A 28 -10.97 8.58 26.58
N ALA A 29 -12.19 9.03 26.93
CA ALA A 29 -13.42 8.48 26.38
C ALA A 29 -13.58 8.81 24.87
N GLN A 30 -13.20 10.01 24.47
CA GLN A 30 -13.21 10.44 23.07
C GLN A 30 -12.15 9.67 22.25
N THR A 31 -10.93 9.53 22.79
CA THR A 31 -9.87 8.72 22.15
C THR A 31 -10.33 7.29 21.90
N ALA A 32 -10.92 6.65 22.91
CA ALA A 32 -11.47 5.29 22.76
C ALA A 32 -12.54 5.20 21.67
N SER A 33 -13.42 6.23 21.57
CA SER A 33 -14.44 6.29 20.52
C SER A 33 -13.84 6.51 19.13
N ILE A 34 -12.86 7.41 19.02
CA ILE A 34 -12.12 7.70 17.77
C ILE A 34 -11.38 6.44 17.28
N ASP A 35 -10.72 5.72 18.19
CA ASP A 35 -10.03 4.47 17.86
C ASP A 35 -10.99 3.42 17.29
N GLN A 36 -12.20 3.30 17.86
CA GLN A 36 -13.23 2.41 17.31
C GLN A 36 -13.72 2.86 15.92
N ILE A 37 -13.89 4.16 15.69
CA ILE A 37 -14.27 4.71 14.38
C ILE A 37 -13.16 4.40 13.34
N LEU A 38 -11.91 4.66 13.70
CA LEU A 38 -10.76 4.39 12.83
C LEU A 38 -10.65 2.90 12.50
N LYS A 39 -10.77 2.04 13.52
CA LYS A 39 -10.72 0.59 13.35
C LYS A 39 -11.83 0.09 12.42
N ALA A 40 -13.07 0.49 12.67
CA ALA A 40 -14.21 0.12 11.83
C ALA A 40 -14.10 0.67 10.41
N GLY A 41 -13.62 1.89 10.25
CA GLY A 41 -13.41 2.52 8.95
C GLY A 41 -12.33 1.83 8.11
N TRP A 42 -11.18 1.50 8.71
CA TRP A 42 -10.12 0.76 8.02
C TRP A 42 -10.57 -0.64 7.60
N TYR A 43 -11.31 -1.34 8.47
CA TYR A 43 -11.89 -2.64 8.17
C TYR A 43 -12.90 -2.58 7.00
N LEU A 44 -13.76 -1.55 6.97
CA LEU A 44 -14.71 -1.35 5.87
C LEU A 44 -13.99 -1.04 4.55
N LEU A 45 -12.89 -0.29 4.58
CA LEU A 45 -12.07 0.00 3.42
C LEU A 45 -11.44 -1.28 2.83
N GLU A 46 -10.93 -2.14 3.71
CA GLU A 46 -10.38 -3.44 3.33
C GLU A 46 -11.44 -4.31 2.65
N LEU A 47 -12.64 -4.43 3.26
CA LEU A 47 -13.78 -5.14 2.67
C LEU A 47 -14.16 -4.64 1.28
N ILE A 48 -14.28 -3.31 1.13
CA ILE A 48 -14.62 -2.69 -0.15
C ILE A 48 -13.56 -3.03 -1.20
N ASN A 49 -12.28 -2.93 -0.85
CA ASN A 49 -11.20 -3.23 -1.78
C ASN A 49 -11.19 -4.71 -2.20
N GLU A 50 -11.38 -5.64 -1.26
CA GLU A 50 -11.45 -7.07 -1.56
C GLU A 50 -12.66 -7.42 -2.46
N ILE A 51 -13.84 -6.85 -2.20
CA ILE A 51 -15.03 -7.08 -3.04
C ILE A 51 -14.81 -6.54 -4.46
N LEU A 52 -14.18 -5.37 -4.59
CA LEU A 52 -13.90 -4.76 -5.89
C LEU A 52 -12.86 -5.55 -6.69
N ASP A 53 -11.79 -6.01 -6.03
CA ASP A 53 -10.78 -6.87 -6.63
C ASP A 53 -11.41 -8.19 -7.10
N LEU A 54 -12.26 -8.81 -6.27
CA LEU A 54 -12.99 -10.04 -6.64
C LEU A 54 -13.88 -9.82 -7.86
N ALA A 55 -14.64 -8.72 -7.89
CA ALA A 55 -15.49 -8.38 -9.03
C ALA A 55 -14.70 -8.12 -10.32
N GLN A 56 -13.50 -7.51 -10.24
CA GLN A 56 -12.60 -7.32 -11.38
C GLN A 56 -12.06 -8.65 -11.91
N ILE A 57 -11.73 -9.58 -11.00
CA ILE A 57 -11.30 -10.93 -11.37
C ILE A 57 -12.42 -11.70 -12.05
N GLU A 58 -13.62 -11.75 -11.46
CA GLU A 58 -14.76 -12.46 -12.01
C GLU A 58 -15.23 -11.92 -13.38
N SER A 59 -15.12 -10.60 -13.57
CA SER A 59 -15.44 -9.96 -14.87
C SER A 59 -14.33 -10.10 -15.93
N GLY A 60 -13.20 -10.74 -15.61
CA GLY A 60 -12.04 -10.89 -16.51
C GLY A 60 -11.34 -9.57 -16.85
N LYS A 61 -11.60 -8.49 -16.11
CA LYS A 61 -11.00 -7.16 -16.34
C LYS A 61 -9.65 -6.98 -15.67
N LEU A 62 -9.27 -7.87 -14.76
CA LEU A 62 -7.97 -7.81 -14.11
C LEU A 62 -6.89 -8.32 -15.08
N ALA A 63 -6.06 -7.43 -15.62
CA ALA A 63 -4.88 -7.79 -16.38
C ALA A 63 -3.70 -8.02 -15.43
N LEU A 64 -3.04 -9.19 -15.53
CA LEU A 64 -1.81 -9.49 -14.81
C LEU A 64 -0.59 -9.06 -15.62
N SER A 65 0.41 -8.49 -14.94
CA SER A 65 1.74 -8.23 -15.50
C SER A 65 2.68 -9.35 -15.08
N ARG A 66 2.65 -10.47 -15.81
CA ARG A 66 3.53 -11.61 -15.50
C ARG A 66 4.95 -11.33 -15.99
N GLU A 67 5.91 -11.59 -15.12
CA GLU A 67 7.35 -11.43 -15.38
C GLU A 67 8.17 -12.41 -14.52
N PRO A 68 9.41 -12.74 -14.89
CA PRO A 68 10.29 -13.49 -14.02
C PRO A 68 10.51 -12.74 -12.70
N THR A 69 9.93 -13.25 -11.62
CA THR A 69 9.90 -12.60 -10.29
C THR A 69 10.73 -13.40 -9.30
N SER A 70 11.68 -12.75 -8.63
CA SER A 70 12.48 -13.34 -7.55
C SER A 70 11.62 -13.58 -6.33
N LEU A 71 11.46 -14.84 -5.93
CA LEU A 71 10.74 -15.20 -4.69
C LEU A 71 11.49 -14.70 -3.45
N THR A 72 12.82 -14.72 -3.47
CA THR A 72 13.64 -14.24 -2.35
C THR A 72 13.34 -12.78 -2.03
N ASP A 73 13.29 -11.91 -3.05
CA ASP A 73 13.04 -10.48 -2.86
C ASP A 73 11.61 -10.24 -2.36
N VAL A 74 10.63 -10.94 -2.93
CA VAL A 74 9.24 -10.82 -2.51
C VAL A 74 9.05 -11.31 -1.06
N LEU A 75 9.71 -12.41 -0.67
CA LEU A 75 9.65 -12.93 0.69
C LEU A 75 10.30 -12.00 1.70
N LEU A 76 11.44 -11.38 1.38
CA LEU A 76 12.09 -10.37 2.23
C LEU A 76 11.19 -9.16 2.47
N GLU A 77 10.53 -8.67 1.43
CA GLU A 77 9.55 -7.58 1.59
C GLU A 77 8.35 -7.99 2.44
N CYS A 78 7.82 -9.20 2.22
CA CYS A 78 6.72 -9.73 3.04
C CYS A 78 7.13 -9.92 4.49
N GLN A 79 8.35 -10.42 4.74
CA GLN A 79 8.91 -10.55 6.10
C GLN A 79 8.92 -9.21 6.82
N ALA A 80 9.51 -8.18 6.22
CA ALA A 80 9.58 -6.85 6.82
C ALA A 80 8.20 -6.26 7.19
N MET A 81 7.16 -6.59 6.40
CA MET A 81 5.79 -6.10 6.64
C MET A 81 5.05 -6.88 7.73
N ILE A 82 5.30 -8.19 7.86
CA ILE A 82 4.49 -9.07 8.69
C ILE A 82 5.13 -9.38 10.06
N GLU A 83 6.47 -9.34 10.15
CA GLU A 83 7.23 -9.66 11.36
C GLU A 83 6.79 -8.87 12.59
N PRO A 84 6.51 -7.53 12.51
CA PRO A 84 6.01 -6.77 13.66
C PRO A 84 4.65 -7.27 14.19
N GLN A 85 3.82 -7.89 13.34
CA GLN A 85 2.55 -8.47 13.76
C GLN A 85 2.77 -9.81 14.48
N GLY A 86 3.72 -10.63 14.00
CA GLY A 86 4.14 -11.88 14.64
C GLY A 86 4.71 -11.62 16.04
N GLU A 87 5.63 -10.64 16.16
CA GLU A 87 6.25 -10.27 17.43
C GLU A 87 5.22 -9.84 18.49
N LYS A 88 4.23 -9.03 18.11
CA LYS A 88 3.15 -8.60 19.02
C LYS A 88 2.35 -9.78 19.61
N ARG A 89 2.31 -10.94 18.93
CA ARG A 89 1.64 -12.16 19.38
C ARG A 89 2.62 -13.22 19.94
N GLY A 90 3.90 -12.89 20.01
CA GLY A 90 4.97 -13.80 20.43
C GLY A 90 5.24 -14.95 19.46
N ILE A 91 4.83 -14.82 18.19
CA ILE A 91 4.98 -15.87 17.17
C ILE A 91 6.39 -15.79 16.58
N LYS A 92 7.10 -16.92 16.62
CA LYS A 92 8.42 -17.05 15.99
C LYS A 92 8.25 -17.35 14.50
N MET A 93 8.73 -16.43 13.66
CA MET A 93 8.70 -16.59 12.20
C MET A 93 10.06 -17.05 11.68
N THR A 94 10.05 -17.95 10.69
CA THR A 94 11.25 -18.43 10.01
C THR A 94 11.01 -18.38 8.51
N PHE A 95 11.93 -17.72 7.80
CA PHE A 95 11.91 -17.58 6.33
C PHE A 95 13.07 -18.37 5.71
N PRO A 96 12.94 -18.81 4.45
CA PRO A 96 13.98 -19.58 3.81
C PRO A 96 15.23 -18.73 3.56
N HIS A 97 16.39 -19.24 3.94
CA HIS A 97 17.69 -18.70 3.62
C HIS A 97 18.32 -19.54 2.49
N SER A 98 17.79 -19.39 1.26
CA SER A 98 18.34 -20.12 0.13
C SER A 98 19.51 -19.37 -0.51
N SER A 99 20.60 -20.08 -0.75
CA SER A 99 21.74 -19.56 -1.54
C SER A 99 21.45 -19.50 -3.04
N THR A 100 20.37 -20.13 -3.48
CA THR A 100 19.94 -20.14 -4.90
C THR A 100 18.57 -19.47 -4.98
N PRO A 101 18.45 -18.31 -5.65
CA PRO A 101 17.16 -17.63 -5.80
C PRO A 101 16.24 -18.47 -6.70
N TYR A 102 14.98 -18.61 -6.29
CA TYR A 102 13.91 -19.13 -7.12
C TYR A 102 13.23 -17.99 -7.87
N PHE A 103 13.09 -18.15 -9.18
CA PHE A 103 12.32 -17.26 -10.04
C PHE A 103 11.04 -17.94 -10.48
N VAL A 104 9.92 -17.20 -10.45
CA VAL A 104 8.60 -17.66 -10.90
C VAL A 104 8.00 -16.68 -11.90
N ASP A 105 7.21 -17.21 -12.84
CA ASP A 105 6.46 -16.39 -13.79
C ASP A 105 5.19 -15.86 -13.12
N ALA A 106 5.27 -14.66 -12.54
CA ALA A 106 4.21 -14.11 -11.72
C ALA A 106 4.09 -12.57 -11.86
N ASP A 107 2.92 -12.06 -11.51
CA ASP A 107 2.75 -10.64 -11.20
C ASP A 107 3.26 -10.42 -9.75
N ARG A 108 4.37 -9.70 -9.62
CA ARG A 108 5.05 -9.43 -8.33
C ARG A 108 4.09 -8.89 -7.26
N THR A 109 3.21 -7.99 -7.64
CA THR A 109 2.25 -7.37 -6.70
C THR A 109 1.22 -8.37 -6.22
N ARG A 110 0.66 -9.16 -7.13
CA ARG A 110 -0.34 -10.15 -6.79
C ARG A 110 0.25 -11.33 -6.03
N LEU A 111 1.48 -11.70 -6.34
CA LEU A 111 2.23 -12.69 -5.56
C LEU A 111 2.45 -12.23 -4.12
N LYS A 112 2.85 -10.97 -3.92
CA LYS A 112 2.98 -10.36 -2.59
C LYS A 112 1.66 -10.32 -1.84
N GLN A 113 0.54 -10.00 -2.52
CA GLN A 113 -0.81 -10.02 -1.94
C GLN A 113 -1.20 -11.42 -1.44
N VAL A 114 -0.92 -12.46 -2.22
CA VAL A 114 -1.15 -13.85 -1.82
C VAL A 114 -0.33 -14.21 -0.59
N LEU A 115 0.98 -13.91 -0.58
CA LEU A 115 1.87 -14.20 0.53
C LEU A 115 1.46 -13.50 1.82
N ILE A 116 1.18 -12.20 1.77
CA ILE A 116 0.74 -11.43 2.94
C ILE A 116 -0.56 -12.00 3.52
N ASN A 117 -1.51 -12.39 2.67
CA ASN A 117 -2.75 -13.00 3.14
C ASN A 117 -2.50 -14.35 3.85
N LEU A 118 -1.65 -15.22 3.28
CA LEU A 118 -1.33 -16.52 3.91
C LEU A 118 -0.56 -16.33 5.23
N LEU A 119 0.42 -15.43 5.26
CA LEU A 119 1.21 -15.11 6.46
C LEU A 119 0.36 -14.47 7.56
N SER A 120 -0.51 -13.53 7.21
CA SER A 120 -1.45 -12.90 8.15
C SER A 120 -2.39 -13.94 8.75
N ASN A 121 -2.92 -14.87 7.95
CA ASN A 121 -3.74 -15.96 8.43
C ASN A 121 -2.96 -16.91 9.37
N ALA A 122 -1.71 -17.25 9.02
CA ALA A 122 -0.84 -18.09 9.85
C ALA A 122 -0.53 -17.46 11.23
N ILE A 123 -0.46 -16.12 11.31
CA ILE A 123 -0.32 -15.40 12.58
C ILE A 123 -1.65 -15.33 13.32
N LYS A 124 -2.72 -15.02 12.60
CA LYS A 124 -4.04 -14.74 13.16
C LYS A 124 -4.65 -15.98 13.82
N TYR A 125 -4.53 -17.12 13.18
CA TYR A 125 -5.12 -18.41 13.64
C TYR A 125 -4.11 -19.29 14.39
N ASN A 126 -2.94 -18.74 14.72
CA ASN A 126 -1.94 -19.45 15.53
C ASN A 126 -2.30 -19.47 17.02
N GLN A 127 -1.64 -20.33 17.75
CA GLN A 127 -1.63 -20.28 19.20
C GLN A 127 -0.62 -19.24 19.73
N PRO A 128 -0.82 -18.68 20.93
CA PRO A 128 0.16 -17.79 21.55
C PRO A 128 1.54 -18.45 21.63
N ASN A 129 2.60 -17.72 21.31
CA ASN A 129 3.98 -18.19 21.24
C ASN A 129 4.20 -19.36 20.27
N GLY A 130 3.34 -19.51 19.26
CA GLY A 130 3.48 -20.49 18.21
C GLY A 130 4.57 -20.16 17.20
N THR A 131 4.62 -20.94 16.12
CA THR A 131 5.61 -20.78 15.06
C THR A 131 4.93 -20.62 13.69
N VAL A 132 5.58 -19.87 12.81
CA VAL A 132 5.25 -19.80 11.38
C VAL A 132 6.53 -20.06 10.61
N VAL A 133 6.52 -21.04 9.71
CA VAL A 133 7.66 -21.40 8.88
C VAL A 133 7.27 -21.24 7.41
N VAL A 134 8.05 -20.46 6.70
CA VAL A 134 7.93 -20.31 5.23
C VAL A 134 9.02 -21.15 4.58
N ASP A 135 8.66 -21.94 3.57
CA ASP A 135 9.60 -22.75 2.83
C ASP A 135 9.34 -22.64 1.31
N CYS A 136 10.41 -22.78 0.52
CA CYS A 136 10.37 -22.77 -0.93
C CYS A 136 11.08 -24.01 -1.46
N THR A 137 10.38 -24.81 -2.26
CA THR A 137 10.91 -26.05 -2.83
C THR A 137 10.56 -26.18 -4.31
N MET A 138 11.48 -26.77 -5.08
CA MET A 138 11.17 -27.23 -6.42
C MET A 138 10.36 -28.52 -6.32
N ASN A 139 9.06 -28.45 -6.58
CA ASN A 139 8.21 -29.65 -6.58
C ASN A 139 8.39 -30.48 -7.87
N THR A 140 8.57 -29.79 -8.99
CA THR A 140 8.99 -30.36 -10.28
C THR A 140 9.98 -29.40 -10.94
N PRO A 141 10.72 -29.80 -11.99
CA PRO A 141 11.63 -28.89 -12.71
C PRO A 141 10.96 -27.61 -13.24
N GLU A 142 9.63 -27.64 -13.40
CA GLU A 142 8.86 -26.56 -13.99
C GLU A 142 8.05 -25.79 -12.94
N ARG A 143 8.00 -26.25 -11.67
CA ARG A 143 7.15 -25.63 -10.62
C ARG A 143 7.88 -25.45 -9.31
N VAL A 144 7.74 -24.24 -8.77
CA VAL A 144 8.19 -23.87 -7.42
C VAL A 144 6.99 -23.84 -6.51
N ARG A 145 7.08 -24.55 -5.38
CA ARG A 145 6.11 -24.54 -4.30
C ARG A 145 6.59 -23.60 -3.19
N VAL A 146 5.70 -22.72 -2.73
CA VAL A 146 5.86 -21.93 -1.51
C VAL A 146 4.88 -22.45 -0.48
N SER A 147 5.35 -22.77 0.71
CA SER A 147 4.56 -23.30 1.83
C SER A 147 4.66 -22.38 3.03
N VAL A 148 3.53 -22.09 3.66
CA VAL A 148 3.42 -21.36 4.92
C VAL A 148 2.82 -22.31 5.96
N THR A 149 3.65 -22.74 6.90
CA THR A 149 3.28 -23.69 7.97
C THR A 149 3.04 -22.93 9.26
N ASP A 150 1.88 -23.11 9.88
CA ASP A 150 1.57 -22.59 11.21
C ASP A 150 1.45 -23.73 12.24
N SER A 151 1.68 -23.43 13.51
CA SER A 151 1.48 -24.33 14.65
C SER A 151 0.14 -24.08 15.36
N GLY A 152 -0.86 -23.58 14.67
CA GLY A 152 -2.17 -23.27 15.21
C GLY A 152 -3.02 -24.49 15.55
N ALA A 153 -4.30 -24.26 15.79
CA ALA A 153 -5.23 -25.33 16.17
C ALA A 153 -5.47 -26.38 15.07
N GLY A 154 -5.10 -26.09 13.83
CA GLY A 154 -5.43 -26.90 12.67
C GLY A 154 -6.92 -26.90 12.35
N LEU A 155 -7.30 -27.57 11.26
CA LEU A 155 -8.65 -27.58 10.71
C LEU A 155 -9.13 -29.03 10.51
N PRO A 156 -10.39 -29.33 10.85
CA PRO A 156 -10.99 -30.63 10.54
C PRO A 156 -11.24 -30.74 9.02
N SER A 157 -11.19 -31.98 8.51
CA SER A 157 -11.34 -32.28 7.07
C SER A 157 -12.61 -31.71 6.43
N GLU A 158 -13.69 -31.63 7.19
CA GLU A 158 -14.97 -31.08 6.76
C GLU A 158 -14.90 -29.57 6.47
N MET A 159 -14.04 -28.85 7.17
CA MET A 159 -13.81 -27.42 6.98
C MET A 159 -12.88 -27.12 5.80
N LEU A 160 -11.96 -28.02 5.46
CA LEU A 160 -11.02 -27.84 4.36
C LEU A 160 -11.72 -27.62 3.01
N GLN A 161 -12.83 -28.30 2.78
CA GLN A 161 -13.62 -28.17 1.54
C GLN A 161 -14.31 -26.80 1.41
N GLN A 162 -14.49 -26.10 2.52
CA GLN A 162 -15.20 -24.82 2.57
C GLN A 162 -14.27 -23.60 2.66
N LEU A 163 -12.96 -23.81 2.81
CA LEU A 163 -11.96 -22.75 3.02
C LEU A 163 -11.90 -21.71 1.89
N PHE A 164 -12.17 -22.14 0.65
CA PHE A 164 -12.12 -21.28 -0.53
C PHE A 164 -13.51 -20.83 -1.00
N GLN A 165 -14.50 -20.82 -0.10
CA GLN A 165 -15.84 -20.29 -0.37
C GLN A 165 -15.91 -18.82 0.09
N PRO A 166 -16.44 -17.90 -0.74
CA PRO A 166 -16.55 -16.49 -0.36
C PRO A 166 -17.38 -16.29 0.92
N PHE A 167 -16.95 -15.36 1.77
CA PHE A 167 -17.61 -14.99 3.03
C PHE A 167 -17.72 -16.12 4.07
N ASN A 168 -17.07 -17.26 3.85
CA ASN A 168 -17.09 -18.36 4.82
C ASN A 168 -15.95 -18.20 5.84
N ARG A 169 -16.32 -18.05 7.13
CA ARG A 169 -15.39 -17.91 8.26
C ARG A 169 -15.33 -19.16 9.15
N LEU A 170 -15.82 -20.29 8.64
CA LEU A 170 -15.76 -21.61 9.29
C LEU A 170 -16.26 -21.62 10.75
N GLY A 171 -17.36 -20.92 11.03
CA GLY A 171 -17.95 -20.86 12.38
C GLY A 171 -17.26 -19.87 13.34
N GLN A 172 -16.25 -19.14 12.90
CA GLN A 172 -15.60 -18.08 13.70
C GLN A 172 -16.29 -16.71 13.58
N GLU A 173 -17.55 -16.68 13.15
CA GLU A 173 -18.35 -15.46 13.01
C GLU A 173 -18.53 -14.68 14.32
N ARG A 174 -18.45 -15.39 15.47
CA ARG A 174 -18.53 -14.84 16.83
C ARG A 174 -17.18 -14.71 17.52
N GLY A 175 -16.07 -15.04 16.83
CA GLY A 175 -14.71 -14.95 17.38
C GLY A 175 -14.21 -13.50 17.43
N THR A 176 -13.23 -13.25 18.30
CA THR A 176 -12.54 -11.95 18.44
C THR A 176 -11.66 -11.60 17.24
N GLU A 177 -11.41 -12.54 16.34
CA GLU A 177 -10.52 -12.37 15.19
C GLU A 177 -11.28 -11.76 14.01
N GLU A 178 -10.85 -10.58 13.58
CA GLU A 178 -11.41 -9.87 12.42
C GLU A 178 -10.99 -10.53 11.10
N GLY A 179 -11.87 -10.55 10.10
CA GLY A 179 -11.57 -11.03 8.75
C GLY A 179 -12.83 -11.13 7.89
N THR A 180 -12.65 -10.86 6.63
CA THR A 180 -13.70 -10.73 5.62
C THR A 180 -14.22 -12.06 5.10
N GLY A 181 -13.40 -13.14 5.18
CA GLY A 181 -13.67 -14.43 4.56
C GLY A 181 -13.49 -14.42 3.02
N ILE A 182 -12.88 -13.38 2.47
CA ILE A 182 -12.61 -13.21 1.03
C ILE A 182 -11.14 -13.51 0.70
N GLY A 183 -10.23 -13.26 1.62
CA GLY A 183 -8.78 -13.30 1.38
C GLY A 183 -8.28 -14.62 0.74
N LEU A 184 -8.71 -15.79 1.24
CA LEU A 184 -8.30 -17.09 0.67
C LEU A 184 -8.90 -17.33 -0.71
N VAL A 185 -10.14 -16.88 -0.96
CA VAL A 185 -10.77 -16.94 -2.28
C VAL A 185 -9.98 -16.11 -3.28
N MET A 186 -9.60 -14.89 -2.88
CA MET A 186 -8.77 -13.99 -3.68
C MET A 186 -7.40 -14.62 -3.98
N SER A 187 -6.73 -15.16 -2.95
CA SER A 187 -5.45 -15.84 -3.13
C SER A 187 -5.55 -16.98 -4.14
N LYS A 188 -6.61 -17.79 -4.06
CA LYS A 188 -6.86 -18.87 -5.02
C LYS A 188 -7.02 -18.35 -6.43
N ARG A 189 -7.85 -17.34 -6.64
CA ARG A 189 -8.08 -16.76 -7.97
C ARG A 189 -6.82 -16.13 -8.56
N LEU A 190 -6.05 -15.40 -7.75
CA LEU A 190 -4.80 -14.79 -8.19
C LEU A 190 -3.76 -15.86 -8.60
N VAL A 191 -3.60 -16.91 -7.79
CA VAL A 191 -2.71 -18.04 -8.11
C VAL A 191 -3.15 -18.75 -9.40
N GLU A 192 -4.44 -19.05 -9.55
CA GLU A 192 -5.01 -19.67 -10.77
C GLU A 192 -4.78 -18.79 -12.01
N MET A 193 -4.97 -17.47 -11.90
CA MET A 193 -4.70 -16.52 -12.99
C MET A 193 -3.21 -16.43 -13.36
N MET A 194 -2.31 -16.66 -12.41
CA MET A 194 -0.86 -16.80 -12.66
C MET A 194 -0.48 -18.18 -13.21
N GLY A 195 -1.46 -19.07 -13.46
CA GLY A 195 -1.21 -20.43 -13.98
C GLY A 195 -0.75 -21.42 -12.91
N GLY A 196 -0.93 -21.08 -11.65
CA GLY A 196 -0.56 -21.89 -10.51
C GLY A 196 -1.72 -22.70 -9.92
N ILE A 197 -1.42 -23.36 -8.81
CA ILE A 197 -2.38 -24.07 -7.96
C ILE A 197 -2.12 -23.70 -6.49
N ILE A 198 -3.17 -23.70 -5.67
CA ILE A 198 -3.08 -23.45 -4.23
C ILE A 198 -3.81 -24.55 -3.48
N GLY A 199 -3.31 -24.92 -2.32
CA GLY A 199 -3.89 -25.94 -1.48
C GLY A 199 -3.58 -25.73 0.00
N VAL A 200 -4.12 -26.66 0.81
CA VAL A 200 -3.94 -26.67 2.25
C VAL A 200 -3.91 -28.12 2.75
N ASP A 201 -2.98 -28.39 3.64
CA ASP A 201 -2.87 -29.61 4.42
C ASP A 201 -2.98 -29.21 5.90
N SER A 202 -3.92 -29.79 6.65
CA SER A 202 -4.11 -29.42 8.05
C SER A 202 -4.54 -30.62 8.88
N THR A 203 -4.05 -30.62 10.13
CA THR A 203 -4.40 -31.65 11.12
C THR A 203 -4.76 -30.97 12.44
N VAL A 204 -5.92 -31.28 12.98
CA VAL A 204 -6.38 -30.70 14.24
C VAL A 204 -5.35 -30.96 15.36
N GLY A 205 -4.94 -29.90 16.05
CA GLY A 205 -3.95 -29.91 17.12
C GLY A 205 -2.49 -29.82 16.66
N LEU A 206 -2.19 -29.94 15.36
CA LEU A 206 -0.84 -29.85 14.81
C LEU A 206 -0.56 -28.59 13.99
N GLY A 207 -1.62 -27.92 13.53
CA GLY A 207 -1.51 -26.70 12.69
C GLY A 207 -1.90 -26.95 11.25
N SER A 208 -1.55 -25.99 10.38
CA SER A 208 -1.88 -26.03 8.95
C SER A 208 -0.68 -25.68 8.09
N VAL A 209 -0.66 -26.22 6.88
CA VAL A 209 0.28 -25.89 5.81
C VAL A 209 -0.52 -25.37 4.64
N PHE A 210 -0.50 -24.06 4.42
CA PHE A 210 -1.02 -23.45 3.22
C PHE A 210 0.09 -23.37 2.19
N TRP A 211 -0.17 -23.81 0.98
CA TRP A 211 0.84 -23.82 -0.07
C TRP A 211 0.27 -23.40 -1.41
N PHE A 212 1.12 -22.84 -2.25
CA PHE A 212 0.83 -22.62 -3.66
C PHE A 212 2.03 -22.99 -4.54
N GLU A 213 1.76 -23.29 -5.80
CA GLU A 213 2.75 -23.58 -6.81
C GLU A 213 2.60 -22.65 -8.00
N LEU A 214 3.72 -22.13 -8.49
CA LEU A 214 3.79 -21.32 -9.69
C LEU A 214 4.82 -21.93 -10.67
N ASN A 215 4.70 -21.57 -11.95
CA ASN A 215 5.67 -21.98 -12.95
C ASN A 215 7.02 -21.33 -12.65
N SER A 216 8.09 -22.13 -12.70
CA SER A 216 9.45 -21.60 -12.59
C SER A 216 9.78 -20.72 -13.79
N ALA A 217 10.58 -19.69 -13.59
CA ALA A 217 11.10 -18.82 -14.61
C ALA A 217 12.64 -18.80 -14.55
N SER A 218 13.28 -18.51 -15.67
CA SER A 218 14.72 -18.27 -15.69
C SER A 218 15.06 -16.93 -15.07
N GLU A 219 16.22 -16.85 -14.42
CA GLU A 219 16.74 -15.57 -13.92
C GLU A 219 16.84 -14.55 -15.06
N PRO A 220 16.32 -13.32 -14.89
CA PRO A 220 16.48 -12.26 -15.89
C PRO A 220 17.97 -11.97 -16.11
N GLN A 221 18.44 -12.03 -17.33
CA GLN A 221 19.77 -11.53 -17.67
C GLN A 221 19.73 -10.00 -17.59
N LEU A 222 20.24 -9.43 -16.51
CA LEU A 222 20.42 -7.99 -16.34
C LEU A 222 21.51 -7.51 -17.32
N GLU A 223 21.13 -6.75 -18.32
CA GLU A 223 22.04 -5.79 -18.92
C GLU A 223 22.36 -4.73 -17.85
N THR A 224 23.62 -4.72 -17.46
CA THR A 224 24.16 -3.88 -16.39
C THR A 224 24.18 -2.42 -16.86
N ASP A 225 23.24 -1.62 -16.44
CA ASP A 225 23.43 -0.17 -16.37
C ASP A 225 23.62 0.26 -14.92
N LEU A 226 24.85 0.68 -14.67
CA LEU A 226 25.40 1.02 -13.36
C LEU A 226 25.11 2.48 -13.01
N THR A 227 24.87 2.66 -11.72
CA THR A 227 25.13 3.86 -10.90
C THR A 227 24.11 4.98 -10.80
N ALA A 228 23.47 5.04 -9.63
CA ALA A 228 23.22 6.33 -8.97
C ALA A 228 23.62 6.24 -7.49
N ARG A 229 24.68 6.95 -7.15
CA ARG A 229 25.21 7.14 -5.81
C ARG A 229 24.23 7.89 -4.92
N MET A 230 24.03 7.36 -3.71
CA MET A 230 23.50 8.13 -2.59
C MET A 230 24.66 8.88 -1.92
N GLU A 231 24.57 10.20 -1.84
CA GLU A 231 25.35 11.01 -0.91
C GLU A 231 24.46 11.56 0.19
N ILE A 232 24.89 11.32 1.42
CA ILE A 232 24.26 11.80 2.66
C ILE A 232 24.77 13.22 2.91
N ALA A 233 23.90 14.18 3.11
CA ALA A 233 24.27 15.51 3.54
C ALA A 233 23.61 15.88 4.88
N THR A 234 24.40 16.46 5.72
CA THR A 234 24.33 16.79 7.13
C THR A 234 23.32 17.90 7.46
N GLU A 235 22.80 17.85 8.69
CA GLU A 235 21.90 18.81 9.33
C GLU A 235 22.51 20.22 9.48
N GLN A 236 21.68 21.25 9.30
CA GLN A 236 21.88 22.59 9.85
C GLN A 236 20.59 23.17 10.44
N ALA A 237 20.73 23.89 11.54
CA ALA A 237 19.73 24.39 12.47
C ALA A 237 18.94 25.63 11.99
N PRO A 238 17.85 26.05 12.69
CA PRO A 238 16.76 26.84 12.15
C PRO A 238 16.97 28.35 12.25
N GLY A 239 16.82 29.03 11.12
CA GLY A 239 16.53 30.46 11.04
C GLY A 239 15.11 30.64 10.48
N SER A 240 14.43 31.72 10.83
CA SER A 240 13.04 32.02 10.46
C SER A 240 12.78 31.76 8.96
N ALA A 241 12.05 30.69 8.67
CA ALA A 241 11.80 30.25 7.31
C ALA A 241 10.82 31.20 6.60
N PRO A 242 11.04 31.52 5.32
CA PRO A 242 10.06 32.22 4.50
C PRO A 242 8.77 31.38 4.40
N LEU A 243 7.63 32.09 4.25
CA LEU A 243 6.30 31.45 4.07
C LEU A 243 6.33 30.61 2.79
N ARG A 244 6.23 29.28 2.94
CA ARG A 244 6.26 28.32 1.81
C ARG A 244 4.88 28.17 1.22
N THR A 245 4.79 28.06 -0.10
CA THR A 245 3.52 27.92 -0.81
C THR A 245 3.33 26.48 -1.28
N LEU A 246 2.25 25.86 -0.84
CA LEU A 246 1.80 24.52 -1.25
C LEU A 246 0.58 24.68 -2.14
N LEU A 247 0.60 24.10 -3.34
CA LEU A 247 -0.57 23.98 -4.20
C LEU A 247 -1.17 22.59 -4.08
N TYR A 248 -2.45 22.49 -3.76
CA TYR A 248 -3.19 21.24 -3.72
C TYR A 248 -4.26 21.20 -4.80
N VAL A 249 -4.18 20.20 -5.69
CA VAL A 249 -5.13 20.00 -6.81
C VAL A 249 -5.96 18.75 -6.51
N GLU A 250 -7.25 18.95 -6.23
CA GLU A 250 -8.19 17.90 -5.77
C GLU A 250 -9.61 18.33 -6.08
N ASP A 251 -10.42 17.48 -6.68
CA ASP A 251 -11.81 17.74 -7.01
C ASP A 251 -12.78 17.49 -5.84
N ASN A 252 -12.40 16.61 -4.92
CA ASN A 252 -13.24 16.21 -3.78
C ASN A 252 -13.19 17.25 -2.65
N PRO A 253 -14.31 17.92 -2.31
CA PRO A 253 -14.33 18.96 -1.29
C PRO A 253 -14.01 18.47 0.13
N ALA A 254 -14.26 17.18 0.44
CA ALA A 254 -13.92 16.62 1.75
C ALA A 254 -12.40 16.42 1.91
N ASN A 255 -11.71 16.01 0.85
CA ASN A 255 -10.26 15.88 0.84
C ASN A 255 -9.60 17.25 0.90
N LEU A 256 -10.13 18.25 0.16
CA LEU A 256 -9.67 19.64 0.27
C LEU A 256 -9.76 20.14 1.70
N LYS A 257 -10.92 19.98 2.35
CA LYS A 257 -11.14 20.42 3.73
C LYS A 257 -10.21 19.71 4.73
N LEU A 258 -9.89 18.44 4.51
CA LEU A 258 -8.95 17.69 5.34
C LEU A 258 -7.56 18.34 5.28
N ILE A 259 -7.03 18.59 4.09
CA ILE A 259 -5.70 19.21 3.91
C ILE A 259 -5.71 20.68 4.37
N GLU A 260 -6.78 21.43 4.13
CA GLU A 260 -6.93 22.79 4.67
C GLU A 260 -6.79 22.82 6.20
N GLN A 261 -7.45 21.89 6.90
CA GLN A 261 -7.37 21.80 8.36
C GLN A 261 -5.98 21.32 8.84
N LEU A 262 -5.31 20.44 8.10
CA LEU A 262 -3.94 20.06 8.41
C LEU A 262 -2.96 21.23 8.23
N MET A 263 -3.09 21.98 7.14
CA MET A 263 -2.23 23.12 6.85
C MET A 263 -2.51 24.32 7.75
N ALA A 264 -3.73 24.49 8.27
CA ALA A 264 -4.04 25.48 9.30
C ALA A 264 -3.20 25.33 10.58
N ARG A 265 -2.64 24.14 10.84
CA ARG A 265 -1.72 23.85 11.94
C ARG A 265 -0.25 24.16 11.60
N ARG A 266 0.04 24.57 10.37
CA ARG A 266 1.36 24.88 9.83
C ARG A 266 1.40 26.35 9.35
N PRO A 267 1.62 27.30 10.27
CA PRO A 267 1.62 28.74 9.93
C PRO A 267 2.76 29.13 8.98
N ASP A 268 3.75 28.27 8.80
CA ASP A 268 4.87 28.40 7.85
C ASP A 268 4.48 28.02 6.41
N ILE A 269 3.27 27.47 6.18
CA ILE A 269 2.80 27.03 4.86
C ILE A 269 1.54 27.79 4.43
N ARG A 270 1.60 28.42 3.27
CA ARG A 270 0.44 28.99 2.57
C ARG A 270 -0.13 27.94 1.64
N LEU A 271 -1.38 27.53 1.85
CA LEU A 271 -2.08 26.61 0.97
C LEU A 271 -2.82 27.35 -0.16
N LEU A 272 -2.60 26.92 -1.38
CA LEU A 272 -3.43 27.24 -2.55
C LEU A 272 -4.19 25.97 -2.96
N SER A 273 -5.42 26.09 -3.43
CA SER A 273 -6.21 24.94 -3.88
C SER A 273 -6.80 25.13 -5.27
N ALA A 274 -6.87 24.05 -6.04
CA ALA A 274 -7.52 23.96 -7.34
C ALA A 274 -8.40 22.71 -7.38
N ARG A 275 -9.49 22.76 -8.18
CA ARG A 275 -10.43 21.63 -8.28
C ARG A 275 -10.30 20.81 -9.55
N ASP A 276 -9.42 21.20 -10.45
CA ASP A 276 -9.13 20.51 -11.72
C ASP A 276 -7.69 20.77 -12.13
N GLY A 277 -7.18 19.93 -13.05
CA GLY A 277 -5.81 20.00 -13.49
C GLY A 277 -5.45 21.29 -14.24
N ASN A 278 -6.36 21.85 -15.04
CA ASN A 278 -6.10 23.08 -15.79
C ASN A 278 -5.94 24.29 -14.87
N THR A 279 -6.84 24.42 -13.89
CA THR A 279 -6.74 25.46 -12.84
C THR A 279 -5.47 25.27 -12.02
N GLY A 280 -5.10 24.01 -11.70
CA GLY A 280 -3.85 23.66 -11.01
C GLY A 280 -2.61 24.16 -11.75
N ILE A 281 -2.52 23.90 -13.06
CA ILE A 281 -1.41 24.36 -13.92
C ILE A 281 -1.35 25.89 -13.94
N GLN A 282 -2.49 26.57 -14.08
CA GLN A 282 -2.51 28.06 -14.11
C GLN A 282 -2.02 28.64 -12.78
N LEU A 283 -2.46 28.09 -11.65
CA LEU A 283 -2.01 28.51 -10.32
C LEU A 283 -0.53 28.23 -10.10
N ALA A 284 -0.02 27.08 -10.55
CA ALA A 284 1.39 26.75 -10.48
C ALA A 284 2.26 27.77 -11.23
N ARG A 285 1.85 28.15 -12.45
CA ARG A 285 2.54 29.18 -13.25
C ARG A 285 2.51 30.57 -12.61
N ALA A 286 1.36 30.95 -12.08
CA ALA A 286 1.16 32.28 -11.52
C ALA A 286 1.83 32.48 -10.15
N ASN A 287 1.87 31.44 -9.33
CA ASN A 287 2.30 31.56 -7.92
C ASN A 287 3.63 30.87 -7.63
N GLN A 288 4.17 30.05 -8.55
CA GLN A 288 5.44 29.33 -8.38
C GLN A 288 5.54 28.65 -7.00
N PRO A 289 4.62 27.72 -6.65
CA PRO A 289 4.62 27.08 -5.35
C PRO A 289 5.88 26.22 -5.18
N GLU A 290 6.35 26.08 -3.96
CA GLU A 290 7.49 25.23 -3.62
C GLU A 290 7.17 23.72 -3.74
N LEU A 291 5.87 23.37 -3.71
CA LEU A 291 5.42 21.98 -3.80
C LEU A 291 4.00 21.91 -4.36
N ILE A 292 3.73 20.89 -5.16
CA ILE A 292 2.39 20.58 -5.67
C ILE A 292 1.95 19.20 -5.14
N LEU A 293 0.77 19.13 -4.54
CA LEU A 293 0.03 17.90 -4.31
C LEU A 293 -1.00 17.74 -5.42
N MET A 294 -0.97 16.62 -6.14
CA MET A 294 -1.79 16.41 -7.33
C MET A 294 -2.59 15.11 -7.22
N ASP A 295 -3.91 15.19 -7.21
CA ASP A 295 -4.72 13.98 -7.43
C ASP A 295 -4.50 13.48 -8.87
N ILE A 296 -4.36 12.17 -9.01
CA ILE A 296 -4.23 11.53 -10.31
C ILE A 296 -5.56 11.50 -11.07
N ASN A 297 -6.68 11.34 -10.35
CA ASN A 297 -8.00 11.18 -10.93
C ASN A 297 -8.78 12.50 -10.95
N LEU A 298 -8.27 13.49 -11.66
CA LEU A 298 -8.91 14.79 -11.81
C LEU A 298 -9.91 14.80 -12.97
N PRO A 299 -10.96 15.63 -12.89
CA PRO A 299 -11.86 15.85 -14.02
C PRO A 299 -11.17 16.65 -15.13
N GLY A 300 -11.49 16.31 -16.38
CA GLY A 300 -10.89 16.95 -17.57
C GLY A 300 -9.56 16.31 -17.93
N ILE A 301 -8.45 16.91 -17.52
CA ILE A 301 -7.12 16.34 -17.67
C ILE A 301 -6.71 15.57 -16.41
N SER A 302 -6.13 14.40 -16.59
CA SER A 302 -5.61 13.60 -15.48
C SER A 302 -4.40 14.25 -14.79
N GLY A 303 -4.13 13.89 -13.53
CA GLY A 303 -2.94 14.39 -12.82
C GLY A 303 -1.62 14.03 -13.52
N ILE A 304 -1.58 12.89 -14.25
CA ILE A 304 -0.41 12.50 -15.05
C ILE A 304 -0.23 13.42 -16.26
N GLU A 305 -1.30 13.79 -16.94
CA GLU A 305 -1.26 14.74 -18.06
C GLU A 305 -0.88 16.15 -17.58
N ALA A 306 -1.44 16.57 -16.43
CA ALA A 306 -1.08 17.82 -15.79
C ALA A 306 0.41 17.87 -15.42
N LEU A 307 0.95 16.78 -14.86
CA LEU A 307 2.39 16.67 -14.57
C LEU A 307 3.24 16.85 -15.82
N LYS A 308 2.90 16.19 -16.94
CA LYS A 308 3.64 16.35 -18.20
C LYS A 308 3.70 17.80 -18.64
N ILE A 309 2.55 18.50 -18.60
CA ILE A 309 2.48 19.92 -18.95
C ILE A 309 3.35 20.78 -18.02
N LEU A 310 3.36 20.48 -16.71
CA LEU A 310 4.20 21.17 -15.74
C LEU A 310 5.69 20.91 -15.98
N ARG A 311 6.08 19.71 -16.40
CA ARG A 311 7.47 19.32 -16.69
C ARG A 311 7.99 19.90 -18.00
N ASP A 312 7.11 20.05 -19.00
CA ASP A 312 7.44 20.65 -20.30
C ASP A 312 7.59 22.18 -20.23
N ASP A 313 7.13 22.81 -19.14
CA ASP A 313 7.21 24.25 -18.93
C ASP A 313 8.42 24.61 -18.05
N PRO A 314 9.44 25.30 -18.57
CA PRO A 314 10.63 25.71 -17.81
C PRO A 314 10.32 26.47 -16.50
N ALA A 315 9.18 27.16 -16.46
CA ALA A 315 8.77 27.92 -15.27
C ALA A 315 8.31 27.02 -14.13
N THR A 316 7.83 25.81 -14.40
CA THR A 316 7.26 24.89 -13.38
C THR A 316 7.96 23.54 -13.31
N ALA A 317 8.87 23.24 -14.25
CA ALA A 317 9.54 21.94 -14.34
C ALA A 317 10.34 21.53 -13.10
N HIS A 318 10.87 22.50 -12.37
CA HIS A 318 11.65 22.31 -11.16
C HIS A 318 10.80 22.01 -9.92
N ILE A 319 9.49 22.31 -9.95
CA ILE A 319 8.62 22.19 -8.77
C ILE A 319 8.36 20.70 -8.48
N PRO A 320 8.68 20.16 -7.30
CA PRO A 320 8.35 18.78 -6.95
C PRO A 320 6.83 18.59 -6.91
N VAL A 321 6.36 17.48 -7.49
CA VAL A 321 4.94 17.12 -7.53
C VAL A 321 4.76 15.78 -6.82
N ILE A 322 3.93 15.74 -5.77
CA ILE A 322 3.53 14.51 -5.07
C ILE A 322 2.20 14.06 -5.64
N ALA A 323 2.14 12.81 -6.10
CA ALA A 323 0.90 12.18 -6.53
C ALA A 323 0.05 11.73 -5.34
N LEU A 324 -1.27 11.97 -5.42
CA LEU A 324 -2.26 11.38 -4.53
C LEU A 324 -3.16 10.45 -5.35
N SER A 325 -3.33 9.20 -4.94
CA SER A 325 -4.13 8.23 -5.68
C SER A 325 -4.98 7.35 -4.78
N ALA A 326 -6.17 7.02 -5.25
CA ALA A 326 -7.01 6.00 -4.62
C ALA A 326 -6.50 4.57 -4.88
N ASN A 327 -5.56 4.39 -5.81
CA ASN A 327 -5.03 3.10 -6.20
C ASN A 327 -3.56 2.97 -5.76
N ALA A 328 -3.29 1.97 -4.93
CA ALA A 328 -1.97 1.71 -4.34
C ALA A 328 -1.21 0.60 -5.08
N MET A 329 -1.59 0.28 -6.33
CA MET A 329 -0.89 -0.77 -7.06
C MET A 329 0.56 -0.35 -7.33
N PRO A 330 1.56 -1.16 -6.98
CA PRO A 330 2.99 -0.84 -7.20
C PRO A 330 3.30 -0.42 -8.62
N ARG A 331 2.63 -1.00 -9.62
CA ARG A 331 2.78 -0.62 -11.03
C ARG A 331 2.28 0.81 -11.32
N ASP A 332 1.22 1.25 -10.64
CA ASP A 332 0.70 2.62 -10.81
C ASP A 332 1.63 3.61 -10.10
N ILE A 333 2.17 3.21 -8.94
CA ILE A 333 3.20 3.96 -8.22
C ILE A 333 4.47 4.08 -9.07
N GLU A 334 4.96 2.96 -9.61
CA GLU A 334 6.15 2.92 -10.44
C GLU A 334 5.99 3.74 -11.72
N LYS A 335 4.85 3.59 -12.42
CA LYS A 335 4.52 4.43 -13.57
C LYS A 335 4.44 5.91 -13.21
N GLY A 336 3.89 6.24 -12.05
CA GLY A 336 3.84 7.61 -11.55
C GLY A 336 5.24 8.17 -11.31
N LEU A 337 6.12 7.41 -10.64
CA LEU A 337 7.51 7.81 -10.41
C LEU A 337 8.28 7.94 -11.74
N GLN A 338 8.11 6.99 -12.69
CA GLN A 338 8.68 7.08 -14.04
C GLN A 338 8.13 8.27 -14.84
N ALA A 339 6.87 8.68 -14.60
CA ALA A 339 6.29 9.86 -15.20
C ALA A 339 6.87 11.18 -14.62
N GLY A 340 7.64 11.12 -13.52
CA GLY A 340 8.32 12.26 -12.93
C GLY A 340 7.69 12.80 -11.63
N PHE A 341 6.75 12.08 -11.00
CA PHE A 341 6.33 12.45 -9.65
C PHE A 341 7.48 12.29 -8.65
N PHE A 342 7.61 13.23 -7.73
CA PHE A 342 8.60 13.18 -6.66
C PHE A 342 8.33 12.03 -5.67
N ARG A 343 7.06 11.89 -5.29
CA ARG A 343 6.57 10.82 -4.41
C ARG A 343 5.13 10.50 -4.75
N TYR A 344 4.69 9.33 -4.25
CA TYR A 344 3.35 8.83 -4.47
C TYR A 344 2.71 8.49 -3.12
N LEU A 345 1.57 9.09 -2.80
CA LEU A 345 0.80 8.81 -1.60
C LEU A 345 -0.54 8.18 -1.95
N THR A 346 -0.99 7.26 -1.12
CA THR A 346 -2.25 6.55 -1.33
C THR A 346 -3.36 7.15 -0.48
N LYS A 347 -4.56 7.23 -1.05
CA LYS A 347 -5.77 7.59 -0.31
C LYS A 347 -6.41 6.33 0.30
N PRO A 348 -6.90 6.37 1.56
CA PRO A 348 -7.00 7.54 2.43
C PRO A 348 -5.64 7.98 2.96
N ILE A 349 -5.47 9.31 3.06
CA ILE A 349 -4.23 9.93 3.52
C ILE A 349 -3.99 9.55 4.99
N LYS A 350 -2.85 8.91 5.27
CA LYS A 350 -2.36 8.73 6.64
C LYS A 350 -1.59 9.97 7.02
N ILE A 351 -2.06 10.68 8.05
CA ILE A 351 -1.53 12.00 8.41
C ILE A 351 -0.03 11.98 8.66
N HIS A 352 0.49 10.97 9.37
CA HIS A 352 1.92 10.85 9.65
C HIS A 352 2.75 10.71 8.36
N GLU A 353 2.40 9.75 7.50
CA GLU A 353 3.07 9.50 6.23
C GLU A 353 3.01 10.72 5.30
N PHE A 354 1.89 11.44 5.30
CA PHE A 354 1.70 12.67 4.57
C PHE A 354 2.65 13.77 5.06
N MET A 355 2.73 13.98 6.38
CA MET A 355 3.59 15.02 6.97
C MET A 355 5.07 14.74 6.73
N ASP A 356 5.52 13.48 6.84
CA ASP A 356 6.89 13.07 6.55
C ASP A 356 7.26 13.32 5.08
N THR A 357 6.32 12.97 4.17
CA THR A 357 6.51 13.18 2.73
C THR A 357 6.55 14.66 2.36
N LEU A 358 5.69 15.47 2.99
CA LEU A 358 5.64 16.91 2.83
C LEU A 358 6.97 17.56 3.22
N GLU A 359 7.51 17.21 4.39
CA GLU A 359 8.81 17.71 4.87
C GLU A 359 9.97 17.31 3.93
N ALA A 360 9.99 16.07 3.47
CA ALA A 360 11.01 15.60 2.53
C ALA A 360 10.98 16.38 1.21
N ALA A 361 9.79 16.64 0.67
CA ALA A 361 9.63 17.36 -0.58
C ALA A 361 9.98 18.85 -0.46
N LEU A 362 9.63 19.48 0.67
CA LEU A 362 10.00 20.88 0.93
C LEU A 362 11.50 21.06 1.09
N LYS A 363 12.19 20.11 1.77
CA LYS A 363 13.66 20.10 1.86
C LYS A 363 14.31 19.94 0.50
N PHE A 364 13.76 19.08 -0.37
CA PHE A 364 14.26 18.90 -1.73
C PHE A 364 14.12 20.21 -2.55
N ALA A 365 12.96 20.87 -2.50
CA ALA A 365 12.73 22.13 -3.20
C ALA A 365 13.71 23.23 -2.77
N GLU A 366 14.09 23.29 -1.48
CA GLU A 366 15.10 24.23 -0.97
C GLU A 366 16.49 23.98 -1.58
N GLN A 367 16.88 22.71 -1.70
CA GLN A 367 18.19 22.34 -2.25
C GLN A 367 18.30 22.67 -3.73
N GLU A 368 17.27 22.43 -4.52
CA GLU A 368 17.20 22.80 -5.95
C GLU A 368 17.29 24.32 -6.14
N THR A 369 16.61 25.09 -5.31
CA THR A 369 16.61 26.57 -5.39
C THR A 369 18.00 27.16 -5.10
N VAL A 370 18.82 26.51 -4.29
CA VAL A 370 20.21 26.92 -3.96
C VAL A 370 21.19 26.63 -5.09
N GLN A 371 20.93 25.60 -5.92
CA GLN A 371 21.81 25.23 -7.04
C GLN A 371 21.57 26.09 -8.30
N ILE A 372 20.42 26.76 -8.41
CA ILE A 372 20.06 27.61 -9.57
C ILE A 372 20.49 29.08 -9.37
N LYS A 373 20.88 29.46 -8.16
CA LYS A 373 21.43 30.77 -7.83
C LYS A 373 22.97 30.75 -7.79
#